data_71a36922dcde545ebab3eabaa5eff685
#
_entry.id   71a36922dcde545ebab3eabaa5eff685
#
_cell.length_a   1.000
_cell.length_b   1.000
_cell.length_c   1.000
_cell.angle_alpha   90.00
_cell.angle_beta   90.00
_cell.angle_gamma   90.00
#
_symmetry.space_group_name_H-M   'P 1'
#
loop_
_entity.id
_entity.type
_entity.pdbx_description
1 polymer ?
#
loop_
_entity_poly.entity_id
_entity_poly.type
_entity_poly.pdbx_seq_one_letter_code
_entity_poly.pdbx_strand_id
1 'polypeptide(L)'
;AITAARAERLLGVAVPREFGGDGLSVADVTDICYALGRACASTAMIYAMHQTKVACIVRHGRGSPWHQLLLRRLCAEQLLLASSTTEGQAGGDLRNSAAAVDGETRITLERQATVISYGEAADGIVTTARRSADAASSDQGLVALLKENYTLERLNGWDAFGMRGTCSAGFKLVASGLREQILPVSYEKIHSHTMMPFAHLVWSSAWAGIAAAAVERARAFVRKAMHRSGGTLPQGAAHLTRAGASLRTLRGLIATSTRRFEAVASDPAMLESMDFQTGMNMLKVNASELAVATVMSSMQACGLSGYRNDSEFSMGRHLRDILSSPIMISNDRILANVAAASVLGATPESLHD
;
A
#
# COMPACT_ATOMS: atom_id res chain seq x y z
N ALA A 1 -2.02 -0.36 -18.10
CA ALA A 1 -2.07 0.56 -16.95
C ALA A 1 -0.69 1.15 -16.64
N ILE A 2 0.33 0.34 -16.37
CA ILE A 2 1.69 0.84 -16.04
C ILE A 2 2.29 1.65 -17.20
N THR A 3 2.12 1.21 -18.45
CA THR A 3 2.55 1.99 -19.62
C THR A 3 1.92 3.39 -19.66
N ALA A 4 0.62 3.48 -19.33
CA ALA A 4 -0.06 4.78 -19.22
C ALA A 4 0.48 5.61 -18.06
N ALA A 5 0.71 4.99 -16.89
CA ALA A 5 1.30 5.69 -15.74
C ALA A 5 2.70 6.25 -16.05
N ARG A 6 3.52 5.55 -16.83
CA ARG A 6 4.81 6.05 -17.32
C ARG A 6 4.64 7.21 -18.30
N ALA A 7 3.72 7.10 -19.26
CA ALA A 7 3.45 8.13 -20.25
C ALA A 7 2.99 9.44 -19.58
N GLU A 8 2.16 9.33 -18.54
CA GLU A 8 1.68 10.46 -17.72
C GLU A 8 2.66 10.85 -16.60
N ARG A 9 3.87 10.27 -16.58
CA ARG A 9 4.95 10.55 -15.62
C ARG A 9 4.56 10.39 -14.15
N LEU A 10 3.62 9.50 -13.84
CA LEU A 10 3.07 9.32 -12.50
C LEU A 10 4.02 8.61 -11.53
N LEU A 11 5.07 7.94 -12.01
CA LEU A 11 5.94 7.14 -11.14
C LEU A 11 6.91 8.01 -10.31
N GLY A 12 7.27 9.20 -10.80
CA GLY A 12 8.17 10.12 -10.13
C GLY A 12 7.51 11.26 -9.34
N VAL A 13 6.18 11.32 -9.23
CA VAL A 13 5.46 12.51 -8.72
C VAL A 13 5.83 12.92 -7.30
N ALA A 14 6.12 11.95 -6.41
CA ALA A 14 6.51 12.22 -5.01
C ALA A 14 8.00 12.59 -4.86
N VAL A 15 8.79 12.44 -5.90
CA VAL A 15 10.22 12.81 -5.88
C VAL A 15 10.33 14.35 -5.92
N PRO A 16 11.20 14.97 -5.09
CA PRO A 16 11.42 16.40 -5.10
C PRO A 16 11.86 16.95 -6.47
N ARG A 17 11.48 18.20 -6.75
CA ARG A 17 11.78 18.87 -8.03
C ARG A 17 13.27 18.93 -8.35
N GLU A 18 14.13 19.03 -7.34
CA GLU A 18 15.60 19.03 -7.48
C GLU A 18 16.16 17.74 -8.09
N PHE A 19 15.37 16.63 -8.03
CA PHE A 19 15.68 15.34 -8.65
C PHE A 19 14.84 15.05 -9.90
N GLY A 20 14.02 16.00 -10.35
CA GLY A 20 13.22 15.91 -11.58
C GLY A 20 11.81 15.36 -11.41
N GLY A 21 11.32 15.24 -10.17
CA GLY A 21 9.93 14.93 -9.86
C GLY A 21 9.06 16.16 -9.71
N ASP A 22 7.79 15.98 -9.29
CA ASP A 22 6.85 17.08 -9.06
C ASP A 22 6.83 17.56 -7.61
N GLY A 23 7.33 16.74 -6.67
CA GLY A 23 7.35 17.03 -5.24
C GLY A 23 5.96 17.02 -4.61
N LEU A 24 5.07 16.13 -5.10
CA LEU A 24 3.72 16.04 -4.59
C LEU A 24 3.70 15.63 -3.10
N SER A 25 2.73 16.18 -2.37
CA SER A 25 2.47 15.87 -0.97
C SER A 25 1.92 14.45 -0.79
N VAL A 26 1.87 13.98 0.46
CA VAL A 26 1.23 12.70 0.79
C VAL A 26 -0.26 12.76 0.47
N ALA A 27 -0.91 13.90 0.71
CA ALA A 27 -2.32 14.11 0.35
C ALA A 27 -2.56 13.92 -1.16
N ASP A 28 -1.72 14.51 -2.01
CA ASP A 28 -1.83 14.35 -3.47
C ASP A 28 -1.67 12.88 -3.90
N VAL A 29 -0.69 12.16 -3.34
CA VAL A 29 -0.47 10.74 -3.64
C VAL A 29 -1.64 9.88 -3.19
N THR A 30 -2.24 10.18 -2.03
CA THR A 30 -3.46 9.48 -1.56
C THR A 30 -4.64 9.71 -2.49
N ASP A 31 -4.82 10.91 -3.02
CA ASP A 31 -5.88 11.24 -3.98
C ASP A 31 -5.66 10.52 -5.33
N ILE A 32 -4.42 10.40 -5.81
CA ILE A 32 -4.11 9.59 -7.01
C ILE A 32 -4.44 8.11 -6.75
N CYS A 33 -4.05 7.56 -5.59
CA CYS A 33 -4.40 6.17 -5.22
C CYS A 33 -5.92 5.96 -5.17
N TYR A 34 -6.67 6.90 -4.62
CA TYR A 34 -8.13 6.87 -4.60
C TYR A 34 -8.72 6.90 -6.02
N ALA A 35 -8.24 7.79 -6.88
CA ALA A 35 -8.69 7.90 -8.27
C ALA A 35 -8.40 6.61 -9.06
N LEU A 36 -7.20 6.04 -8.94
CA LEU A 36 -6.83 4.77 -9.56
C LEU A 36 -7.67 3.61 -9.02
N GLY A 37 -7.96 3.59 -7.72
CA GLY A 37 -8.80 2.57 -7.07
C GLY A 37 -10.22 2.53 -7.60
N ARG A 38 -10.78 3.67 -8.01
CA ARG A 38 -12.09 3.74 -8.67
C ARG A 38 -12.11 3.05 -10.04
N ALA A 39 -10.98 3.01 -10.73
CA ALA A 39 -10.87 2.40 -12.04
C ALA A 39 -10.38 0.94 -11.99
N CYS A 40 -9.29 0.68 -11.26
CA CYS A 40 -8.66 -0.64 -11.20
C CYS A 40 -7.90 -0.83 -9.88
N ALA A 41 -8.38 -1.76 -9.05
CA ALA A 41 -7.81 -2.11 -7.76
C ALA A 41 -6.32 -2.51 -7.85
N SER A 42 -5.98 -3.39 -8.80
CA SER A 42 -4.60 -3.87 -8.99
C SER A 42 -3.66 -2.74 -9.37
N THR A 43 -4.08 -1.85 -10.28
CA THR A 43 -3.27 -0.68 -10.69
C THR A 43 -3.04 0.27 -9.52
N ALA A 44 -4.09 0.56 -8.74
CA ALA A 44 -3.98 1.41 -7.57
C ALA A 44 -3.02 0.83 -6.52
N MET A 45 -3.09 -0.49 -6.28
CA MET A 45 -2.23 -1.15 -5.32
C MET A 45 -0.77 -1.21 -5.79
N ILE A 46 -0.51 -1.50 -7.07
CA ILE A 46 0.83 -1.44 -7.67
C ILE A 46 1.42 -0.03 -7.48
N TYR A 47 0.65 0.99 -7.82
CA TYR A 47 1.05 2.38 -7.67
C TYR A 47 1.33 2.75 -6.20
N ALA A 48 0.46 2.36 -5.29
CA ALA A 48 0.61 2.62 -3.85
C ALA A 48 1.87 1.95 -3.26
N MET A 49 2.14 0.70 -3.64
CA MET A 49 3.35 -0.02 -3.22
C MET A 49 4.62 0.62 -3.78
N HIS A 50 4.61 1.01 -5.06
CA HIS A 50 5.71 1.75 -5.68
C HIS A 50 5.98 3.07 -4.96
N GLN A 51 4.95 3.92 -4.75
CA GLN A 51 5.11 5.21 -4.10
C GLN A 51 5.60 5.08 -2.65
N THR A 52 5.24 4.00 -1.97
CA THR A 52 5.79 3.70 -0.64
C THR A 52 7.32 3.53 -0.68
N LYS A 53 7.85 2.85 -1.70
CA LYS A 53 9.31 2.70 -1.86
C LYS A 53 9.99 4.00 -2.27
N VAL A 54 9.36 4.76 -3.16
CA VAL A 54 9.82 6.09 -3.53
C VAL A 54 9.91 6.99 -2.29
N ALA A 55 8.87 7.03 -1.45
CA ALA A 55 8.85 7.82 -0.23
C ALA A 55 9.98 7.44 0.74
N CYS A 56 10.28 6.14 0.90
CA CYS A 56 11.41 5.68 1.72
C CYS A 56 12.74 6.19 1.17
N ILE A 57 12.98 6.11 -0.13
CA ILE A 57 14.22 6.58 -0.76
C ILE A 57 14.33 8.11 -0.67
N VAL A 58 13.26 8.83 -1.00
CA VAL A 58 13.21 10.30 -0.91
C VAL A 58 13.56 10.79 0.48
N ARG A 59 13.00 10.16 1.51
CA ARG A 59 13.15 10.64 2.89
C ARG A 59 14.46 10.22 3.53
N HIS A 60 14.94 9.01 3.24
CA HIS A 60 16.07 8.40 3.95
C HIS A 60 17.32 8.23 3.08
N GLY A 61 17.22 8.47 1.77
CA GLY A 61 18.34 8.37 0.83
C GLY A 61 18.99 9.71 0.45
N ARG A 62 18.46 10.85 0.88
CA ARG A 62 18.94 12.19 0.47
C ARG A 62 20.43 12.44 0.73
N GLY A 63 20.99 11.88 1.79
CA GLY A 63 22.41 12.01 2.12
C GLY A 63 23.35 11.10 1.30
N SER A 64 22.84 10.23 0.45
CA SER A 64 23.61 9.26 -0.34
C SER A 64 23.64 9.68 -1.82
N PRO A 65 24.83 9.91 -2.41
CA PRO A 65 24.96 10.23 -3.83
C PRO A 65 24.34 9.19 -4.75
N TRP A 66 24.47 7.90 -4.41
CA TRP A 66 23.86 6.81 -5.18
C TRP A 66 22.33 6.90 -5.21
N HIS A 67 21.69 7.16 -4.06
CA HIS A 67 20.24 7.29 -3.99
C HIS A 67 19.73 8.57 -4.67
N GLN A 68 20.49 9.66 -4.63
CA GLN A 68 20.17 10.87 -5.40
C GLN A 68 20.17 10.58 -6.91
N LEU A 69 21.17 9.82 -7.39
CA LEU A 69 21.21 9.39 -8.79
C LEU A 69 20.03 8.49 -9.12
N LEU A 70 19.69 7.53 -8.24
CA LEU A 70 18.49 6.68 -8.40
C LEU A 70 17.23 7.50 -8.54
N LEU A 71 17.02 8.53 -7.70
CA LEU A 71 15.84 9.40 -7.78
C LEU A 71 15.77 10.15 -9.11
N ARG A 72 16.91 10.65 -9.63
CA ARG A 72 16.97 11.29 -10.96
C ARG A 72 16.64 10.30 -12.08
N ARG A 73 17.21 9.10 -12.05
CA ARG A 73 16.88 8.02 -13.00
C ARG A 73 15.43 7.63 -12.93
N LEU A 74 14.87 7.48 -11.72
CA LEU A 74 13.46 7.13 -11.51
C LEU A 74 12.53 8.12 -12.20
N CYS A 75 12.82 9.41 -12.09
CA CYS A 75 12.02 10.45 -12.75
C CYS A 75 12.23 10.49 -14.27
N ALA A 76 13.47 10.38 -14.73
CA ALA A 76 13.80 10.47 -16.15
C ALA A 76 13.27 9.24 -16.92
N GLU A 77 13.50 8.04 -16.39
CA GLU A 77 13.18 6.75 -17.01
C GLU A 77 11.82 6.21 -16.58
N GLN A 78 11.14 6.85 -15.63
CA GLN A 78 9.88 6.39 -15.03
C GLN A 78 9.98 4.94 -14.52
N LEU A 79 10.97 4.69 -13.66
CA LEU A 79 11.25 3.37 -13.12
C LEU A 79 10.16 2.92 -12.15
N LEU A 80 9.69 1.68 -12.31
CA LEU A 80 8.73 1.03 -11.41
C LEU A 80 9.50 0.20 -10.37
N LEU A 81 9.33 0.54 -9.08
CA LEU A 81 9.97 -0.17 -7.96
C LEU A 81 9.00 -1.15 -7.30
N ALA A 82 9.36 -2.43 -7.27
CA ALA A 82 8.65 -3.46 -6.51
C ALA A 82 9.16 -3.55 -5.06
N SER A 83 8.39 -4.25 -4.23
CA SER A 83 8.69 -4.49 -2.83
C SER A 83 8.96 -5.96 -2.55
N SER A 84 10.07 -6.26 -1.88
CA SER A 84 10.37 -7.59 -1.34
C SER A 84 10.76 -7.48 0.13
N THR A 85 9.76 -7.34 1.02
CA THR A 85 9.97 -7.11 2.46
C THR A 85 9.38 -8.20 3.35
N THR A 86 8.70 -9.22 2.78
CA THR A 86 8.11 -10.35 3.50
C THR A 86 8.84 -11.64 3.16
N GLU A 87 9.06 -12.49 4.16
CA GLU A 87 9.64 -13.84 4.01
C GLU A 87 8.72 -14.88 4.62
N GLY A 88 8.67 -16.07 4.01
CA GLY A 88 7.86 -17.19 4.50
C GLY A 88 8.33 -17.69 5.87
N GLN A 89 9.64 -17.77 6.08
CA GLN A 89 10.25 -18.22 7.33
C GLN A 89 9.99 -17.27 8.51
N ALA A 90 9.86 -15.98 8.24
CA ALA A 90 9.52 -14.97 9.26
C ALA A 90 8.01 -14.85 9.50
N GLY A 91 7.19 -15.75 8.94
CA GLY A 91 5.73 -15.68 9.06
C GLY A 91 5.12 -14.37 8.57
N GLY A 92 5.83 -13.63 7.70
CA GLY A 92 5.44 -12.31 7.21
C GLY A 92 5.67 -11.18 8.22
N ASP A 93 6.44 -11.38 9.29
CA ASP A 93 6.87 -10.28 10.18
C ASP A 93 7.93 -9.43 9.48
N LEU A 94 7.59 -8.16 9.22
CA LEU A 94 8.46 -7.19 8.57
C LEU A 94 9.66 -6.75 9.42
N ARG A 95 9.64 -7.03 10.72
CA ARG A 95 10.69 -6.65 11.67
C ARG A 95 11.82 -7.67 11.74
N ASN A 96 11.71 -8.81 11.06
CA ASN A 96 12.69 -9.86 11.02
C ASN A 96 13.01 -10.27 9.58
N SER A 97 14.29 -10.54 9.29
CA SER A 97 14.74 -11.06 8.00
C SER A 97 15.66 -12.25 8.20
N ALA A 98 15.48 -13.30 7.41
CA ALA A 98 16.41 -14.42 7.30
C ALA A 98 17.54 -14.09 6.30
N ALA A 99 17.23 -13.36 5.22
CA ALA A 99 18.21 -12.89 4.25
C ALA A 99 19.22 -11.94 4.89
N ALA A 100 20.48 -12.06 4.54
CA ALA A 100 21.56 -11.19 5.00
C ALA A 100 22.34 -10.63 3.81
N VAL A 101 22.90 -9.44 4.01
CA VAL A 101 23.87 -8.85 3.10
C VAL A 101 25.23 -9.47 3.42
N ASP A 102 25.97 -9.87 2.37
CA ASP A 102 27.36 -10.31 2.46
C ASP A 102 28.26 -9.41 1.59
N GLY A 103 29.46 -9.10 2.05
CA GLY A 103 30.46 -8.27 1.36
C GLY A 103 30.52 -6.81 1.86
N GLU A 104 31.68 -6.19 1.65
CA GLU A 104 31.99 -4.84 2.17
C GLU A 104 31.75 -3.73 1.13
N THR A 105 32.35 -3.81 -0.05
CA THR A 105 32.23 -2.81 -1.13
C THR A 105 31.15 -3.22 -2.12
N ARG A 106 31.18 -4.47 -2.53
CA ARG A 106 30.11 -5.12 -3.29
C ARG A 106 29.38 -6.07 -2.37
N ILE A 107 28.07 -6.05 -2.48
CA ILE A 107 27.19 -6.90 -1.67
C ILE A 107 26.56 -7.99 -2.53
N THR A 108 26.31 -9.12 -1.91
CA THR A 108 25.43 -10.16 -2.40
C THR A 108 24.31 -10.39 -1.39
N LEU A 109 23.16 -10.78 -1.88
CA LEU A 109 22.05 -11.20 -1.02
C LEU A 109 21.20 -12.25 -1.76
N GLU A 110 20.73 -13.22 -1.01
CA GLU A 110 19.75 -14.21 -1.47
C GLU A 110 18.52 -14.17 -0.56
N ARG A 111 17.32 -14.20 -1.16
CA ARG A 111 16.07 -14.14 -0.42
C ARG A 111 15.01 -15.01 -1.06
N GLN A 112 14.32 -15.81 -0.25
CA GLN A 112 13.09 -16.51 -0.64
C GLN A 112 11.88 -15.66 -0.25
N ALA A 113 11.33 -14.95 -1.22
CA ALA A 113 10.16 -14.10 -1.04
C ALA A 113 8.89 -14.89 -1.35
N THR A 114 7.97 -14.98 -0.39
CA THR A 114 6.67 -15.61 -0.56
C THR A 114 5.88 -14.95 -1.70
N VAL A 115 5.96 -13.62 -1.79
CA VAL A 115 5.33 -12.81 -2.82
C VAL A 115 6.19 -11.61 -3.16
N ILE A 116 6.33 -11.31 -4.47
CA ILE A 116 6.79 -10.01 -4.97
C ILE A 116 5.77 -9.56 -6.01
N SER A 117 4.89 -8.66 -5.60
CA SER A 117 3.88 -8.10 -6.52
C SER A 117 4.57 -7.44 -7.70
N TYR A 118 4.09 -7.71 -8.93
CA TYR A 118 4.64 -7.20 -10.20
C TYR A 118 6.18 -7.28 -10.32
N GLY A 119 6.82 -8.20 -9.62
CA GLY A 119 8.29 -8.30 -9.58
C GLY A 119 8.95 -8.47 -10.94
N GLU A 120 8.34 -9.24 -11.85
CA GLU A 120 8.87 -9.44 -13.22
C GLU A 120 8.76 -8.18 -14.09
N ALA A 121 7.73 -7.36 -13.86
CA ALA A 121 7.48 -6.12 -14.60
C ALA A 121 8.19 -4.90 -14.01
N ALA A 122 8.82 -5.04 -12.83
CA ALA A 122 9.52 -3.97 -12.16
C ALA A 122 10.90 -3.71 -12.76
N ASP A 123 11.32 -2.44 -12.73
CA ASP A 123 12.66 -1.99 -13.13
C ASP A 123 13.64 -2.04 -11.96
N GLY A 124 13.13 -2.14 -10.73
CA GLY A 124 13.91 -2.32 -9.52
C GLY A 124 13.11 -2.97 -8.40
N ILE A 125 13.81 -3.52 -7.43
CA ILE A 125 13.24 -4.12 -6.21
C ILE A 125 13.86 -3.45 -4.99
N VAL A 126 13.01 -3.02 -4.07
CA VAL A 126 13.46 -2.54 -2.76
C VAL A 126 13.15 -3.62 -1.74
N THR A 127 14.22 -4.15 -1.12
CA THR A 127 14.17 -5.33 -0.24
C THR A 127 14.80 -5.06 1.11
N THR A 128 14.36 -5.79 2.13
CA THR A 128 15.03 -5.81 3.44
C THR A 128 16.02 -6.96 3.49
N ALA A 129 17.12 -6.77 4.22
CA ALA A 129 18.06 -7.82 4.59
C ALA A 129 18.78 -7.45 5.88
N ARG A 130 19.22 -8.44 6.65
CA ARG A 130 20.12 -8.21 7.79
C ARG A 130 21.40 -7.53 7.30
N ARG A 131 21.98 -6.66 8.11
CA ARG A 131 23.18 -5.88 7.74
C ARG A 131 24.42 -6.74 7.51
N SER A 132 24.49 -7.93 8.11
CA SER A 132 25.49 -8.96 7.90
C SER A 132 24.93 -10.33 8.27
N ALA A 133 25.68 -11.40 7.99
CA ALA A 133 25.32 -12.75 8.38
C ALA A 133 25.21 -12.93 9.91
N ASP A 134 26.03 -12.21 10.67
CA ASP A 134 26.09 -12.28 12.12
C ASP A 134 25.14 -11.30 12.83
N ALA A 135 24.50 -10.40 12.07
CA ALA A 135 23.55 -9.44 12.63
C ALA A 135 22.27 -10.13 13.14
N ALA A 136 21.65 -9.57 14.17
CA ALA A 136 20.33 -10.02 14.65
C ALA A 136 19.30 -9.95 13.52
N SER A 137 18.27 -10.81 13.58
CA SER A 137 17.19 -10.83 12.57
C SER A 137 16.45 -9.49 12.43
N SER A 138 16.43 -8.68 13.47
CA SER A 138 15.85 -7.34 13.52
C SER A 138 16.79 -6.23 13.03
N ASP A 139 18.10 -6.44 13.01
CA ASP A 139 19.07 -5.46 12.50
C ASP A 139 19.13 -5.51 10.97
N GLN A 140 18.21 -4.80 10.36
CA GLN A 140 18.01 -4.80 8.92
C GLN A 140 18.42 -3.48 8.27
N GLY A 141 18.82 -3.57 7.01
CA GLY A 141 18.90 -2.46 6.05
C GLY A 141 17.81 -2.57 4.98
N LEU A 142 17.49 -1.45 4.36
CA LEU A 142 16.65 -1.42 3.16
C LEU A 142 17.57 -1.24 1.94
N VAL A 143 17.51 -2.18 1.00
CA VAL A 143 18.41 -2.25 -0.16
C VAL A 143 17.61 -1.93 -1.42
N ALA A 144 18.05 -0.97 -2.22
CA ALA A 144 17.46 -0.64 -3.52
C ALA A 144 18.27 -1.29 -4.65
N LEU A 145 17.65 -2.24 -5.34
CA LEU A 145 18.25 -3.00 -6.44
C LEU A 145 17.60 -2.58 -7.76
N LEU A 146 18.42 -2.29 -8.77
CA LEU A 146 17.93 -2.10 -10.14
C LEU A 146 17.95 -3.43 -10.91
N LYS A 147 17.29 -3.48 -12.06
CA LYS A 147 17.07 -4.72 -12.83
C LYS A 147 18.38 -5.45 -13.16
N GLU A 148 19.43 -4.71 -13.40
CA GLU A 148 20.77 -5.23 -13.67
C GLU A 148 21.47 -5.87 -12.45
N ASN A 149 20.93 -5.65 -11.24
CA ASN A 149 21.53 -6.11 -9.99
C ASN A 149 20.94 -7.43 -9.47
N TYR A 150 19.88 -7.96 -10.07
CA TYR A 150 19.22 -9.14 -9.55
C TYR A 150 18.65 -10.06 -10.62
N THR A 151 18.46 -11.32 -10.22
CA THR A 151 17.64 -12.29 -10.93
C THR A 151 16.49 -12.76 -10.06
N LEU A 152 15.38 -13.10 -10.71
CA LEU A 152 14.21 -13.69 -10.07
C LEU A 152 13.98 -15.09 -10.65
N GLU A 153 14.05 -16.09 -9.80
CA GLU A 153 13.58 -17.43 -10.10
C GLU A 153 12.18 -17.61 -9.52
N ARG A 154 11.20 -17.89 -10.38
CA ARG A 154 9.81 -18.05 -9.97
C ARG A 154 9.62 -19.35 -9.20
N LEU A 155 9.09 -19.29 -7.98
CA LEU A 155 8.80 -20.43 -7.13
C LEU A 155 7.34 -20.90 -7.25
N ASN A 156 6.41 -19.97 -7.48
CA ASN A 156 5.00 -20.26 -7.65
C ASN A 156 4.31 -19.23 -8.54
N GLY A 157 3.05 -19.49 -8.92
CA GLY A 157 2.19 -18.57 -9.67
C GLY A 157 1.37 -17.66 -8.76
N TRP A 158 0.49 -16.86 -9.40
CA TRP A 158 -0.48 -16.03 -8.73
C TRP A 158 -1.89 -16.34 -9.24
N ASP A 159 -2.49 -17.41 -8.73
CA ASP A 159 -3.89 -17.74 -8.93
C ASP A 159 -4.67 -17.38 -7.66
N ALA A 160 -5.23 -16.18 -7.64
CA ALA A 160 -5.86 -15.57 -6.48
C ALA A 160 -7.31 -15.21 -6.76
N PHE A 161 -8.11 -15.17 -5.69
CA PHE A 161 -9.52 -14.82 -5.75
C PHE A 161 -9.75 -13.39 -6.27
N GLY A 162 -8.96 -12.42 -5.77
CA GLY A 162 -8.96 -11.03 -6.18
C GLY A 162 -7.54 -10.49 -6.38
N MET A 163 -7.41 -9.21 -6.72
CA MET A 163 -6.13 -8.55 -6.97
C MET A 163 -5.25 -9.27 -8.00
N ARG A 164 -5.88 -9.96 -8.96
CA ARG A 164 -5.18 -10.84 -9.91
C ARG A 164 -4.15 -10.10 -10.77
N GLY A 165 -4.42 -8.85 -11.12
CA GLY A 165 -3.51 -8.02 -11.91
C GLY A 165 -2.25 -7.54 -11.18
N THR A 166 -2.09 -7.82 -9.87
CA THR A 166 -0.84 -7.52 -9.16
C THR A 166 0.25 -8.55 -9.45
N CYS A 167 -0.07 -9.71 -10.02
CA CYS A 167 0.87 -10.77 -10.37
C CYS A 167 1.88 -11.05 -9.22
N SER A 168 1.33 -11.30 -8.01
CA SER A 168 2.13 -11.43 -6.76
C SER A 168 2.68 -12.84 -6.59
N ALA A 169 3.46 -13.31 -7.54
CA ALA A 169 4.11 -14.61 -7.48
C ALA A 169 5.22 -14.66 -6.41
N GLY A 170 5.59 -15.86 -5.97
CA GLY A 170 6.74 -16.09 -5.12
C GLY A 170 8.01 -16.24 -5.94
N PHE A 171 9.12 -15.75 -5.38
CA PHE A 171 10.41 -15.76 -6.07
C PHE A 171 11.57 -16.05 -5.12
N LYS A 172 12.59 -16.73 -5.65
CA LYS A 172 13.95 -16.65 -5.15
C LYS A 172 14.59 -15.44 -5.82
N LEU A 173 14.95 -14.45 -5.01
CA LEU A 173 15.69 -13.26 -5.41
C LEU A 173 17.17 -13.50 -5.11
N VAL A 174 18.01 -13.42 -6.14
CA VAL A 174 19.47 -13.44 -6.01
C VAL A 174 20.00 -12.12 -6.54
N ALA A 175 20.74 -11.40 -5.73
CA ALA A 175 21.19 -10.05 -6.05
C ALA A 175 22.68 -9.84 -5.77
N SER A 176 23.29 -8.96 -6.58
CA SER A 176 24.65 -8.44 -6.37
C SER A 176 24.69 -6.97 -6.77
N GLY A 177 25.21 -6.13 -5.91
CA GLY A 177 25.25 -4.69 -6.14
C GLY A 177 26.37 -3.99 -5.37
N LEU A 178 26.28 -2.68 -5.26
CA LEU A 178 27.17 -1.87 -4.44
C LEU A 178 26.61 -1.73 -3.02
N ARG A 179 27.47 -1.64 -2.02
CA ARG A 179 27.05 -1.42 -0.63
C ARG A 179 26.26 -0.09 -0.47
N GLU A 180 26.56 0.90 -1.31
CA GLU A 180 25.86 2.19 -1.37
C GLU A 180 24.38 2.07 -1.71
N GLN A 181 23.92 0.92 -2.21
CA GLN A 181 22.51 0.63 -2.48
C GLN A 181 21.69 0.36 -1.22
N ILE A 182 22.37 0.16 -0.09
CA ILE A 182 21.72 0.10 1.24
C ILE A 182 21.44 1.52 1.71
N LEU A 183 20.20 1.82 2.07
CA LEU A 183 19.86 3.12 2.64
C LEU A 183 20.66 3.37 3.93
N PRO A 184 21.18 4.60 4.15
CA PRO A 184 22.09 4.89 5.26
C PRO A 184 21.43 4.86 6.64
N VAL A 185 20.11 4.79 6.70
CA VAL A 185 19.32 4.78 7.93
C VAL A 185 18.88 3.35 8.25
N SER A 186 18.75 2.99 9.55
CA SER A 186 18.25 1.67 9.95
C SER A 186 16.83 1.42 9.43
N TYR A 187 16.53 0.16 9.10
CA TYR A 187 15.21 -0.19 8.61
C TYR A 187 14.11 0.08 9.63
N GLU A 188 14.38 -0.06 10.92
CA GLU A 188 13.46 0.27 12.00
C GLU A 188 12.96 1.72 11.88
N LYS A 189 13.88 2.68 11.71
CA LYS A 189 13.52 4.09 11.51
C LYS A 189 12.81 4.32 10.17
N ILE A 190 13.28 3.69 9.10
CA ILE A 190 12.60 3.78 7.79
C ILE A 190 11.16 3.27 7.91
N HIS A 191 10.98 2.14 8.61
CA HIS A 191 9.67 1.53 8.80
C HIS A 191 8.74 2.42 9.62
N SER A 192 9.17 2.86 10.81
CA SER A 192 8.34 3.65 11.72
C SER A 192 8.04 5.06 11.19
N HIS A 193 9.04 5.72 10.57
CA HIS A 193 8.90 7.11 10.14
C HIS A 193 8.23 7.27 8.77
N THR A 194 8.29 6.24 7.91
CA THR A 194 7.85 6.39 6.51
C THR A 194 7.11 5.18 5.99
N MET A 195 7.73 4.00 5.99
CA MET A 195 7.18 2.86 5.24
C MET A 195 5.79 2.47 5.73
N MET A 196 5.62 2.28 7.03
CA MET A 196 4.35 1.85 7.60
C MET A 196 3.28 2.94 7.51
N PRO A 197 3.49 4.17 8.00
CA PRO A 197 2.44 5.19 7.95
C PRO A 197 2.06 5.57 6.52
N PHE A 198 3.04 5.75 5.63
CA PHE A 198 2.78 6.07 4.24
C PHE A 198 2.03 4.93 3.53
N ALA A 199 2.46 3.68 3.70
CA ALA A 199 1.80 2.52 3.10
C ALA A 199 0.34 2.41 3.56
N HIS A 200 0.07 2.56 4.85
CA HIS A 200 -1.30 2.47 5.37
C HIS A 200 -2.20 3.56 4.82
N LEU A 201 -1.69 4.77 4.59
CA LEU A 201 -2.42 5.87 3.94
C LEU A 201 -2.76 5.55 2.48
N VAL A 202 -1.76 5.21 1.66
CA VAL A 202 -1.98 5.00 0.22
C VAL A 202 -2.75 3.72 -0.09
N TRP A 203 -2.60 2.66 0.71
CA TRP A 203 -3.42 1.45 0.58
C TRP A 203 -4.87 1.70 0.96
N SER A 204 -5.11 2.38 2.09
CA SER A 204 -6.46 2.76 2.52
C SER A 204 -7.15 3.62 1.47
N SER A 205 -6.42 4.53 0.83
CA SER A 205 -6.92 5.36 -0.26
C SER A 205 -7.30 4.56 -1.50
N ALA A 206 -6.47 3.56 -1.88
CA ALA A 206 -6.80 2.65 -2.97
C ALA A 206 -8.07 1.84 -2.67
N TRP A 207 -8.22 1.32 -1.45
CA TRP A 207 -9.43 0.60 -1.01
C TRP A 207 -10.67 1.51 -0.96
N ALA A 208 -10.51 2.75 -0.52
CA ALA A 208 -11.59 3.74 -0.56
C ALA A 208 -12.04 4.04 -2.00
N GLY A 209 -11.10 4.03 -2.96
CA GLY A 209 -11.41 4.15 -4.38
C GLY A 209 -12.26 2.99 -4.90
N ILE A 210 -11.90 1.74 -4.54
CA ILE A 210 -12.70 0.55 -4.89
C ILE A 210 -14.12 0.66 -4.30
N ALA A 211 -14.21 1.04 -3.02
CA ALA A 211 -15.48 1.22 -2.35
C ALA A 211 -16.33 2.34 -2.98
N ALA A 212 -15.71 3.44 -3.40
CA ALA A 212 -16.38 4.53 -4.09
C ALA A 212 -16.96 4.09 -5.45
N ALA A 213 -16.21 3.31 -6.23
CA ALA A 213 -16.70 2.76 -7.49
C ALA A 213 -17.91 1.83 -7.29
N ALA A 214 -17.90 1.02 -6.23
CA ALA A 214 -19.03 0.18 -5.87
C ALA A 214 -20.26 1.00 -5.50
N VAL A 215 -20.12 2.07 -4.68
CA VAL A 215 -21.22 2.97 -4.33
C VAL A 215 -21.80 3.67 -5.56
N GLU A 216 -20.96 4.14 -6.48
CA GLU A 216 -21.42 4.77 -7.72
C GLU A 216 -22.22 3.81 -8.61
N ARG A 217 -21.77 2.56 -8.71
CA ARG A 217 -22.49 1.51 -9.45
C ARG A 217 -23.83 1.19 -8.80
N ALA A 218 -23.88 1.08 -7.46
CA ALA A 218 -25.12 0.88 -6.72
C ALA A 218 -26.08 2.06 -6.88
N ARG A 219 -25.56 3.29 -6.88
CA ARG A 219 -26.35 4.50 -7.12
C ARG A 219 -26.96 4.50 -8.52
N ALA A 220 -26.20 4.11 -9.54
CA ALA A 220 -26.69 4.00 -10.91
C ALA A 220 -27.82 2.95 -11.01
N PHE A 221 -27.66 1.79 -10.34
CA PHE A 221 -28.71 0.77 -10.28
C PHE A 221 -30.00 1.32 -9.63
N VAL A 222 -29.90 1.93 -8.46
CA VAL A 222 -31.06 2.44 -7.72
C VAL A 222 -31.78 3.52 -8.53
N ARG A 223 -31.04 4.43 -9.19
CA ARG A 223 -31.64 5.45 -10.09
C ARG A 223 -32.38 4.81 -11.26
N LYS A 224 -31.80 3.79 -11.88
CA LYS A 224 -32.43 3.08 -13.01
C LYS A 224 -33.68 2.33 -12.56
N ALA A 225 -33.65 1.69 -11.40
CA ALA A 225 -34.81 1.02 -10.81
C ALA A 225 -35.93 2.00 -10.45
N MET A 226 -35.57 3.11 -9.79
CA MET A 226 -36.53 4.18 -9.45
C MET A 226 -37.20 4.78 -10.68
N HIS A 227 -36.46 5.03 -11.75
CA HIS A 227 -37.03 5.53 -13.01
C HIS A 227 -38.05 4.55 -13.62
N ARG A 228 -37.77 3.25 -13.59
CA ARG A 228 -38.67 2.21 -14.11
C ARG A 228 -39.97 2.05 -13.30
N SER A 229 -39.92 2.37 -12.00
CA SER A 229 -41.06 2.25 -11.07
C SER A 229 -41.85 3.56 -10.92
N GLY A 230 -41.67 4.53 -11.80
CA GLY A 230 -42.39 5.81 -11.71
C GLY A 230 -42.04 6.66 -10.48
N GLY A 231 -40.79 6.56 -9.99
CA GLY A 231 -40.25 7.34 -8.88
C GLY A 231 -40.21 6.60 -7.54
N THR A 232 -40.73 5.37 -7.46
CA THR A 232 -40.70 4.60 -6.21
C THR A 232 -39.28 4.05 -5.94
N LEU A 233 -38.78 4.24 -4.73
CA LEU A 233 -37.49 3.71 -4.30
C LEU A 233 -37.52 2.17 -4.20
N PRO A 234 -36.56 1.45 -4.75
CA PRO A 234 -36.47 0.00 -4.57
C PRO A 234 -36.11 -0.34 -3.11
N GLN A 235 -36.48 -1.56 -2.65
CA GLN A 235 -36.17 -2.03 -1.29
C GLN A 235 -34.67 -1.93 -0.94
N GLY A 236 -33.77 -2.13 -1.91
CA GLY A 236 -32.32 -2.03 -1.74
C GLY A 236 -31.81 -0.61 -1.46
N ALA A 237 -32.60 0.44 -1.60
CA ALA A 237 -32.16 1.84 -1.45
C ALA A 237 -31.57 2.13 -0.05
N ALA A 238 -32.06 1.48 1.01
CA ALA A 238 -31.50 1.62 2.35
C ALA A 238 -30.04 1.14 2.44
N HIS A 239 -29.66 0.11 1.69
CA HIS A 239 -28.27 -0.36 1.62
C HIS A 239 -27.37 0.64 0.90
N LEU A 240 -27.85 1.37 -0.11
CA LEU A 240 -27.11 2.45 -0.74
C LEU A 240 -26.84 3.58 0.27
N THR A 241 -27.81 3.93 1.11
CA THR A 241 -27.62 4.93 2.19
C THR A 241 -26.53 4.47 3.16
N ARG A 242 -26.56 3.20 3.59
CA ARG A 242 -25.54 2.61 4.46
C ARG A 242 -24.16 2.62 3.82
N ALA A 243 -24.05 2.20 2.56
CA ALA A 243 -22.81 2.23 1.80
C ALA A 243 -22.23 3.65 1.68
N GLY A 244 -23.10 4.64 1.42
CA GLY A 244 -22.72 6.05 1.35
C GLY A 244 -22.23 6.62 2.68
N ALA A 245 -22.85 6.23 3.79
CA ALA A 245 -22.43 6.64 5.14
C ALA A 245 -21.06 6.02 5.48
N SER A 246 -20.89 4.72 5.27
CA SER A 246 -19.61 4.02 5.50
C SER A 246 -18.47 4.59 4.66
N LEU A 247 -18.71 4.87 3.37
CA LEU A 247 -17.72 5.53 2.50
C LEU A 247 -17.34 6.93 3.02
N ARG A 248 -18.30 7.68 3.53
CA ARG A 248 -18.01 9.01 4.08
C ARG A 248 -17.13 8.93 5.33
N THR A 249 -17.41 7.99 6.24
CA THR A 249 -16.56 7.70 7.40
C THR A 249 -15.15 7.29 6.98
N LEU A 250 -15.03 6.35 6.04
CA LEU A 250 -13.74 5.89 5.51
C LEU A 250 -12.91 7.04 4.94
N ARG A 251 -13.50 7.90 4.12
CA ARG A 251 -12.82 9.07 3.56
C ARG A 251 -12.39 10.06 4.63
N GLY A 252 -13.24 10.32 5.63
CA GLY A 252 -12.92 11.18 6.77
C GLY A 252 -11.73 10.65 7.57
N LEU A 253 -11.71 9.36 7.88
CA LEU A 253 -10.61 8.68 8.57
C LEU A 253 -9.28 8.83 7.83
N ILE A 254 -9.26 8.56 6.52
CA ILE A 254 -8.05 8.70 5.70
C ILE A 254 -7.57 10.15 5.67
N ALA A 255 -8.47 11.11 5.40
CA ALA A 255 -8.11 12.52 5.32
C ALA A 255 -7.55 13.07 6.65
N THR A 256 -8.11 12.66 7.78
CA THR A 256 -7.60 13.06 9.10
C THR A 256 -6.24 12.44 9.38
N SER A 257 -6.06 11.15 9.10
CA SER A 257 -4.78 10.47 9.28
C SER A 257 -3.69 11.03 8.36
N THR A 258 -4.04 11.44 7.13
CA THR A 258 -3.10 12.08 6.20
C THR A 258 -2.60 13.41 6.76
N ARG A 259 -3.52 14.28 7.20
CA ARG A 259 -3.14 15.57 7.83
C ARG A 259 -2.28 15.37 9.07
N ARG A 260 -2.63 14.38 9.91
CA ARG A 260 -1.84 14.05 11.10
C ARG A 260 -0.41 13.62 10.73
N PHE A 261 -0.25 12.74 9.75
CA PHE A 261 1.07 12.32 9.30
C PHE A 261 1.88 13.49 8.73
N GLU A 262 1.29 14.35 7.89
CA GLU A 262 1.97 15.52 7.34
C GLU A 262 2.40 16.51 8.43
N ALA A 263 1.57 16.72 9.45
CA ALA A 263 1.87 17.62 10.56
C ALA A 263 3.09 17.16 11.39
N VAL A 264 3.26 15.84 11.58
CA VAL A 264 4.36 15.28 12.39
C VAL A 264 5.53 14.77 11.55
N ALA A 265 5.48 14.91 10.23
CA ALA A 265 6.44 14.31 9.32
C ALA A 265 7.90 14.73 9.58
N SER A 266 8.15 15.89 10.18
CA SER A 266 9.49 16.39 10.53
C SER A 266 9.87 16.16 11.99
N ASP A 267 9.01 15.51 12.77
CA ASP A 267 9.23 15.26 14.20
C ASP A 267 9.45 13.76 14.49
N PRO A 268 10.71 13.31 14.64
CA PRO A 268 11.01 11.91 14.90
C PRO A 268 10.37 11.38 16.20
N ALA A 269 10.29 12.18 17.26
CA ALA A 269 9.73 11.76 18.53
C ALA A 269 8.22 11.48 18.42
N MET A 270 7.50 12.34 17.70
CA MET A 270 6.08 12.13 17.42
C MET A 270 5.85 10.93 16.51
N LEU A 271 6.68 10.74 15.49
CA LEU A 271 6.59 9.57 14.59
C LEU A 271 6.85 8.24 15.30
N GLU A 272 7.72 8.23 16.33
CA GLU A 272 8.03 7.05 17.15
C GLU A 272 7.06 6.87 18.32
N SER A 273 6.19 7.85 18.59
CA SER A 273 5.25 7.77 19.71
C SER A 273 4.29 6.58 19.56
N MET A 274 3.97 5.93 20.68
CA MET A 274 3.05 4.79 20.73
C MET A 274 1.67 5.16 20.17
N ASP A 275 1.19 6.37 20.46
CA ASP A 275 -0.09 6.87 20.01
C ASP A 275 -0.14 7.05 18.49
N PHE A 276 0.89 7.69 17.89
CA PHE A 276 0.96 7.82 16.43
C PHE A 276 1.06 6.45 15.74
N GLN A 277 1.94 5.56 16.21
CA GLN A 277 2.14 4.23 15.64
C GLN A 277 0.87 3.37 15.73
N THR A 278 0.19 3.41 16.89
CA THR A 278 -1.09 2.72 17.08
C THR A 278 -2.16 3.31 16.17
N GLY A 279 -2.28 4.63 16.10
CA GLY A 279 -3.24 5.31 15.24
C GLY A 279 -3.08 4.95 13.76
N MET A 280 -1.84 4.92 13.25
CA MET A 280 -1.56 4.54 11.85
C MET A 280 -1.82 3.05 11.58
N ASN A 281 -1.58 2.17 12.54
CA ASN A 281 -1.94 0.76 12.45
C ASN A 281 -3.46 0.56 12.45
N MET A 282 -4.17 1.25 13.34
CA MET A 282 -5.64 1.20 13.39
C MET A 282 -6.31 1.84 12.17
N LEU A 283 -5.68 2.84 11.53
CA LEU A 283 -6.14 3.33 10.23
C LEU A 283 -6.27 2.18 9.23
N LYS A 284 -5.24 1.33 9.11
CA LYS A 284 -5.25 0.22 8.14
C LYS A 284 -6.35 -0.79 8.45
N VAL A 285 -6.52 -1.15 9.72
CA VAL A 285 -7.57 -2.10 10.15
C VAL A 285 -8.94 -1.54 9.83
N ASN A 286 -9.26 -0.36 10.37
CA ASN A 286 -10.56 0.28 10.21
C ASN A 286 -10.88 0.58 8.74
N ALA A 287 -9.90 1.05 7.95
CA ALA A 287 -10.11 1.35 6.54
C ALA A 287 -10.42 0.08 5.74
N SER A 288 -9.73 -1.03 6.00
CA SER A 288 -9.99 -2.30 5.30
C SER A 288 -11.38 -2.84 5.61
N GLU A 289 -11.81 -2.79 6.86
CA GLU A 289 -13.13 -3.26 7.31
C GLU A 289 -14.27 -2.38 6.77
N LEU A 290 -14.13 -1.06 6.86
CA LEU A 290 -15.09 -0.12 6.30
C LEU A 290 -15.21 -0.26 4.78
N ALA A 291 -14.11 -0.48 4.07
CA ALA A 291 -14.12 -0.67 2.63
C ALA A 291 -14.86 -1.96 2.24
N VAL A 292 -14.61 -3.08 2.93
CA VAL A 292 -15.36 -4.34 2.74
C VAL A 292 -16.84 -4.13 3.01
N ALA A 293 -17.21 -3.54 4.15
CA ALA A 293 -18.60 -3.27 4.52
C ALA A 293 -19.31 -2.38 3.48
N THR A 294 -18.61 -1.38 2.93
CA THR A 294 -19.12 -0.49 1.89
C THR A 294 -19.43 -1.24 0.60
N VAL A 295 -18.52 -2.09 0.13
CA VAL A 295 -18.72 -2.89 -1.09
C VAL A 295 -19.84 -3.91 -0.89
N MET A 296 -19.92 -4.57 0.27
CA MET A 296 -20.99 -5.51 0.60
C MET A 296 -22.35 -4.82 0.61
N SER A 297 -22.47 -3.67 1.25
CA SER A 297 -23.71 -2.88 1.26
C SER A 297 -24.09 -2.41 -0.16
N SER A 298 -23.11 -2.05 -0.99
CA SER A 298 -23.34 -1.69 -2.40
C SER A 298 -23.87 -2.87 -3.21
N MET A 299 -23.36 -4.08 -2.99
CA MET A 299 -23.88 -5.29 -3.62
C MET A 299 -25.31 -5.57 -3.19
N GLN A 300 -25.62 -5.44 -1.89
CA GLN A 300 -26.97 -5.63 -1.36
C GLN A 300 -27.96 -4.60 -1.95
N ALA A 301 -27.52 -3.35 -2.17
CA ALA A 301 -28.34 -2.34 -2.84
C ALA A 301 -28.75 -2.74 -4.27
N CYS A 302 -27.86 -3.45 -5.00
CA CYS A 302 -28.13 -3.97 -6.33
C CYS A 302 -28.88 -5.31 -6.35
N GLY A 303 -28.96 -6.00 -5.22
CA GLY A 303 -29.59 -7.32 -5.10
C GLY A 303 -28.99 -8.35 -6.08
N LEU A 304 -29.84 -9.13 -6.73
CA LEU A 304 -29.41 -10.15 -7.70
C LEU A 304 -28.58 -9.57 -8.85
N SER A 305 -28.86 -8.34 -9.27
CA SER A 305 -28.06 -7.67 -10.33
C SER A 305 -26.63 -7.37 -9.87
N GLY A 306 -26.40 -7.11 -8.58
CA GLY A 306 -25.04 -6.95 -8.02
C GLY A 306 -24.29 -8.26 -7.88
N TYR A 307 -25.01 -9.36 -7.68
CA TYR A 307 -24.46 -10.69 -7.45
C TYR A 307 -24.07 -11.42 -8.76
N ARG A 308 -24.80 -11.20 -9.84
CA ARG A 308 -24.56 -11.84 -11.15
C ARG A 308 -23.31 -11.25 -11.83
N ASN A 309 -22.50 -12.10 -12.45
CA ASN A 309 -21.32 -11.66 -13.19
C ASN A 309 -21.65 -11.03 -14.56
N ASP A 310 -22.76 -11.44 -15.19
CA ASP A 310 -23.22 -10.98 -16.49
C ASP A 310 -24.06 -9.69 -16.45
N SER A 311 -24.21 -9.10 -15.26
CA SER A 311 -24.93 -7.84 -15.07
C SER A 311 -24.03 -6.62 -15.25
N GLU A 312 -24.55 -5.55 -15.88
CA GLU A 312 -23.88 -4.24 -15.90
C GLU A 312 -23.62 -3.66 -14.49
N PHE A 313 -24.37 -4.12 -13.46
CA PHE A 313 -24.24 -3.72 -12.07
C PHE A 313 -23.47 -4.73 -11.22
N SER A 314 -22.81 -5.72 -11.83
CA SER A 314 -22.05 -6.73 -11.11
C SER A 314 -21.03 -6.11 -10.15
N MET A 315 -21.04 -6.55 -8.88
CA MET A 315 -20.06 -6.19 -7.86
C MET A 315 -18.94 -7.23 -7.73
N GLY A 316 -18.95 -8.29 -8.54
CA GLY A 316 -18.06 -9.44 -8.39
C GLY A 316 -16.57 -9.06 -8.37
N ARG A 317 -16.13 -8.15 -9.26
CA ARG A 317 -14.73 -7.68 -9.27
C ARG A 317 -14.40 -6.87 -8.01
N HIS A 318 -15.25 -5.89 -7.66
CA HIS A 318 -15.02 -5.03 -6.48
C HIS A 318 -14.94 -5.86 -5.20
N LEU A 319 -15.85 -6.85 -5.06
CA LEU A 319 -15.88 -7.72 -3.89
C LEU A 319 -14.65 -8.62 -3.81
N ARG A 320 -14.26 -9.28 -4.89
CA ARG A 320 -13.05 -10.12 -4.91
C ARG A 320 -11.80 -9.32 -4.57
N ASP A 321 -11.67 -8.12 -5.13
CA ASP A 321 -10.48 -7.30 -4.93
C ASP A 321 -10.42 -6.73 -3.51
N ILE A 322 -11.56 -6.24 -2.96
CA ILE A 322 -11.57 -5.61 -1.63
C ILE A 322 -11.37 -6.61 -0.49
N LEU A 323 -11.76 -7.87 -0.65
CA LEU A 323 -11.56 -8.91 0.35
C LEU A 323 -10.07 -9.21 0.62
N SER A 324 -9.16 -8.76 -0.24
CA SER A 324 -7.72 -8.80 0.03
C SER A 324 -7.28 -7.82 1.13
N SER A 325 -8.05 -6.77 1.41
CA SER A 325 -7.63 -5.68 2.29
C SER A 325 -7.42 -6.08 3.76
N PRO A 326 -8.25 -6.92 4.41
CA PRO A 326 -7.96 -7.40 5.77
C PRO A 326 -6.80 -8.40 5.83
N ILE A 327 -6.52 -9.10 4.70
CA ILE A 327 -5.50 -10.15 4.63
C ILE A 327 -4.11 -9.56 4.40
N MET A 328 -4.02 -8.53 3.56
CA MET A 328 -2.77 -7.84 3.28
C MET A 328 -2.25 -7.16 4.56
N ILE A 329 -1.04 -7.55 5.03
CA ILE A 329 -0.54 -7.19 6.36
C ILE A 329 -1.61 -7.51 7.43
N SER A 330 -2.04 -8.74 7.50
CA SER A 330 -3.03 -9.32 8.41
C SER A 330 -3.58 -8.39 9.53
N ASN A 331 -4.88 -8.09 9.49
CA ASN A 331 -5.52 -7.31 10.56
C ASN A 331 -5.32 -7.95 11.94
N ASP A 332 -5.42 -9.29 12.03
CA ASP A 332 -5.26 -10.00 13.30
C ASP A 332 -3.86 -9.79 13.90
N ARG A 333 -2.82 -9.80 13.03
CA ARG A 333 -1.46 -9.51 13.48
C ARG A 333 -1.31 -8.07 13.95
N ILE A 334 -1.87 -7.10 13.23
CA ILE A 334 -1.84 -5.69 13.66
C ILE A 334 -2.53 -5.57 15.02
N LEU A 335 -3.73 -6.11 15.17
CA LEU A 335 -4.49 -6.05 16.43
C LEU A 335 -3.71 -6.70 17.58
N ALA A 336 -3.11 -7.87 17.35
CA ALA A 336 -2.25 -8.51 18.37
C ALA A 336 -1.04 -7.64 18.74
N ASN A 337 -0.39 -7.01 17.77
CA ASN A 337 0.79 -6.16 18.00
C ASN A 337 0.46 -4.87 18.77
N VAL A 338 -0.74 -4.30 18.56
CA VAL A 338 -1.15 -3.07 19.27
C VAL A 338 -1.92 -3.35 20.57
N ALA A 339 -2.20 -4.62 20.91
CA ALA A 339 -2.95 -4.99 22.10
C ALA A 339 -2.29 -4.46 23.40
N ALA A 340 -0.95 -4.60 23.53
CA ALA A 340 -0.22 -4.08 24.67
C ALA A 340 -0.32 -2.54 24.79
N ALA A 341 -0.21 -1.85 23.67
CA ALA A 341 -0.38 -0.40 23.62
C ALA A 341 -1.79 0.03 24.04
N SER A 342 -2.81 -0.74 23.65
CA SER A 342 -4.21 -0.49 24.02
C SER A 342 -4.47 -0.67 25.53
N VAL A 343 -3.71 -1.57 26.19
CA VAL A 343 -3.81 -1.77 27.65
C VAL A 343 -3.10 -0.66 28.43
N LEU A 344 -1.97 -0.17 27.90
CA LEU A 344 -1.13 0.83 28.58
C LEU A 344 -1.53 2.28 28.25
N GLY A 345 -2.22 2.49 27.13
CA GLY A 345 -2.65 3.82 26.69
C GLY A 345 -3.80 4.37 27.53
N ALA A 346 -3.75 5.66 27.85
CA ALA A 346 -4.89 6.37 28.42
C ALA A 346 -5.92 6.67 27.31
N THR A 347 -7.21 6.66 27.69
CA THR A 347 -8.25 7.19 26.80
C THR A 347 -8.13 8.72 26.77
N PRO A 348 -8.08 9.35 25.57
CA PRO A 348 -8.06 10.80 25.47
C PRO A 348 -9.27 11.43 26.19
N GLU A 349 -9.03 12.54 26.91
CA GLU A 349 -10.07 13.27 27.64
C GLU A 349 -10.85 14.23 26.72
N SER A 350 -10.30 14.53 25.54
CA SER A 350 -10.89 15.44 24.55
C SER A 350 -11.05 14.74 23.19
N LEU A 351 -12.07 15.18 22.44
CA LEU A 351 -12.26 14.79 21.02
C LEU A 351 -11.23 15.41 20.08
N HIS A 352 -10.45 16.37 20.57
CA HIS A 352 -9.54 17.20 19.78
C HIS A 352 -8.06 17.00 20.16
N ASP A 353 -7.77 16.04 21.04
CA ASP A 353 -6.41 15.68 21.44
C ASP A 353 -5.71 14.90 20.32
#